data_28f5732d20cb61e1d06883e8becd54f9
#
_entry.id   28f5732d20cb61e1d06883e8becd54f9
#
_cell.length_a   1.000
_cell.length_b   1.000
_cell.length_c   1.000
_cell.angle_alpha   90.00
_cell.angle_beta   90.00
_cell.angle_gamma   90.00
#
_symmetry.space_group_name_H-M   'P 1'
#
loop_
_entity.id
_entity.type
_entity.pdbx_description
1 polymer ?
#
loop_
_entity_poly.entity_id
_entity_poly.type
_entity_poly.pdbx_seq_one_letter_code
_entity_poly.pdbx_strand_id
1 'polypeptide(L)'
;MNRRTCLHNLSALGLLPLITSMQENKVIKRVIPSSGEQLTPVGVGTWQTFDVGNDSAERDPLKGVLRTLIEKAGSVIDSSPMYGRSEKVVGELSTELSLNSKLFIATKVWTTGQQEGIRQMNNSFSLLKREKIDLMQIHNLMDWQIHLKTLRSWKESGKVRYIGITHYQESTYSTIEQILKNNPLDFLQINYSLLSRKAAERLFPLAEEKKSRSDNQPTV
;
A
#
# COMPACT_ATOMS: atom_id res chain seq x y z
N MET A 1 67.12 -26.15 -14.40
CA MET A 1 65.85 -25.41 -14.62
C MET A 1 66.17 -24.10 -15.27
N ASN A 2 65.75 -23.90 -16.50
CA ASN A 2 66.19 -22.80 -17.36
C ASN A 2 65.31 -21.56 -17.11
N ARG A 3 65.91 -20.39 -16.96
CA ARG A 3 65.23 -19.11 -16.69
C ARG A 3 64.07 -18.76 -17.65
N ARG A 4 64.06 -19.32 -18.83
CA ARG A 4 62.98 -19.14 -19.83
C ARG A 4 61.71 -19.89 -19.51
N THR A 5 61.76 -20.99 -18.79
CA THR A 5 60.58 -21.79 -18.41
C THR A 5 59.81 -21.18 -17.22
N CYS A 6 60.46 -20.33 -16.40
CA CYS A 6 59.83 -19.64 -15.29
C CYS A 6 58.99 -18.43 -15.72
N LEU A 7 59.34 -17.79 -16.87
CA LEU A 7 58.63 -16.64 -17.39
C LEU A 7 57.34 -17.00 -18.18
N HIS A 8 57.23 -18.24 -18.65
CA HIS A 8 56.01 -18.68 -19.36
C HIS A 8 54.90 -19.12 -18.44
N ASN A 9 55.19 -19.45 -17.18
CA ASN A 9 54.16 -19.84 -16.18
C ASN A 9 53.60 -18.67 -15.38
N LEU A 10 54.12 -17.44 -15.53
CA LEU A 10 53.64 -16.24 -14.87
C LEU A 10 52.61 -15.45 -15.69
N SER A 11 52.45 -15.75 -16.98
CA SER A 11 51.50 -15.06 -17.87
C SER A 11 50.09 -15.70 -17.90
N ALA A 12 49.85 -16.81 -17.20
CA ALA A 12 48.54 -17.47 -17.16
C ALA A 12 47.69 -17.13 -15.89
N LEU A 13 48.19 -16.25 -15.01
CA LEU A 13 47.48 -15.88 -13.76
C LEU A 13 46.83 -14.49 -13.84
N GLY A 14 46.71 -13.89 -14.99
CA GLY A 14 46.36 -12.51 -15.09
C GLY A 14 45.09 -12.20 -15.89
N LEU A 15 43.96 -12.93 -15.73
CA LEU A 15 42.65 -12.47 -16.23
C LEU A 15 41.55 -13.39 -15.68
N LEU A 16 41.45 -13.46 -14.36
CA LEU A 16 40.15 -13.78 -13.75
C LEU A 16 39.32 -12.49 -13.83
N PRO A 17 38.21 -12.48 -14.60
CA PRO A 17 37.28 -11.37 -14.50
C PRO A 17 36.83 -11.33 -13.04
N LEU A 18 37.08 -10.24 -12.34
CA LEU A 18 36.42 -9.87 -11.13
C LEU A 18 34.90 -9.77 -11.47
N ILE A 19 34.21 -10.90 -11.46
CA ILE A 19 32.77 -10.91 -11.40
C ILE A 19 32.43 -10.39 -10.01
N THR A 20 32.45 -9.06 -9.86
CA THR A 20 31.69 -8.41 -8.81
C THR A 20 30.24 -8.79 -9.08
N SER A 21 29.75 -9.84 -8.42
CA SER A 21 28.35 -10.08 -8.31
C SER A 21 27.80 -8.83 -7.62
N MET A 22 27.28 -7.90 -8.41
CA MET A 22 26.36 -6.87 -7.88
C MET A 22 25.23 -7.66 -7.29
N GLN A 23 25.27 -7.82 -5.97
CA GLN A 23 24.19 -8.39 -5.21
C GLN A 23 23.03 -7.40 -5.40
N GLU A 24 22.16 -7.67 -6.36
CA GLU A 24 20.91 -6.92 -6.49
C GLU A 24 20.23 -7.01 -5.14
N ASN A 25 20.14 -5.89 -4.45
CA ASN A 25 19.33 -5.77 -3.23
C ASN A 25 17.89 -6.07 -3.60
N LYS A 26 17.52 -7.34 -3.51
CA LYS A 26 16.21 -7.83 -3.89
C LYS A 26 15.18 -7.20 -2.96
N VAL A 27 14.42 -6.25 -3.46
CA VAL A 27 13.38 -5.57 -2.70
C VAL A 27 12.37 -6.60 -2.21
N ILE A 28 12.11 -6.60 -0.90
CA ILE A 28 11.12 -7.48 -0.29
C ILE A 28 9.75 -7.12 -0.85
N LYS A 29 8.97 -8.11 -1.26
CA LYS A 29 7.58 -7.95 -1.67
C LYS A 29 6.68 -8.86 -0.85
N ARG A 30 5.42 -8.46 -0.71
CA ARG A 30 4.36 -9.22 -0.06
C ARG A 30 3.20 -9.40 -1.02
N VAL A 31 2.65 -10.60 -1.04
CA VAL A 31 1.52 -10.95 -1.91
C VAL A 31 0.22 -10.45 -1.26
N ILE A 32 -0.65 -9.83 -2.05
CA ILE A 32 -2.05 -9.60 -1.70
C ILE A 32 -2.78 -10.91 -1.95
N PRO A 33 -3.32 -11.59 -0.91
CA PRO A 33 -3.85 -12.94 -1.05
C PRO A 33 -4.98 -13.07 -2.07
N SER A 34 -5.87 -12.08 -2.13
CA SER A 34 -7.05 -12.13 -3.00
C SER A 34 -6.75 -11.99 -4.50
N SER A 35 -5.52 -11.62 -4.89
CA SER A 35 -5.18 -11.37 -6.31
C SER A 35 -3.84 -11.95 -6.77
N GLY A 36 -2.96 -12.32 -5.83
CA GLY A 36 -1.58 -12.68 -6.15
C GLY A 36 -0.67 -11.49 -6.47
N GLU A 37 -1.19 -10.27 -6.52
CA GLU A 37 -0.38 -9.06 -6.76
C GLU A 37 0.64 -8.85 -5.65
N GLN A 38 1.83 -8.42 -6.05
CA GLN A 38 2.94 -8.18 -5.11
C GLN A 38 3.13 -6.70 -4.84
N LEU A 39 3.08 -6.31 -3.56
CA LEU A 39 3.41 -4.96 -3.10
C LEU A 39 4.67 -4.96 -2.24
N THR A 40 5.39 -3.84 -2.28
CA THR A 40 6.44 -3.55 -1.29
C THR A 40 5.78 -3.23 0.06
N PRO A 41 6.33 -3.72 1.19
CA PRO A 41 5.70 -3.55 2.50
C PRO A 41 5.84 -2.15 3.08
N VAL A 42 6.57 -1.25 2.41
CA VAL A 42 6.76 0.14 2.84
C VAL A 42 5.97 1.07 1.92
N GLY A 43 5.20 1.95 2.52
CA GLY A 43 4.44 2.99 1.85
C GLY A 43 4.57 4.34 2.56
N VAL A 44 3.96 5.37 1.99
CA VAL A 44 3.91 6.72 2.55
C VAL A 44 2.51 7.03 3.06
N GLY A 45 2.38 7.34 4.35
CA GLY A 45 1.18 7.92 4.95
C GLY A 45 1.19 9.44 4.79
N THR A 46 0.04 10.01 4.46
CA THR A 46 -0.06 11.43 4.09
C THR A 46 -0.60 12.32 5.22
N TRP A 47 -1.04 11.73 6.32
CA TRP A 47 -1.60 12.47 7.45
C TRP A 47 -0.60 13.50 7.99
N GLN A 48 -1.05 14.77 8.14
CA GLN A 48 -0.29 15.93 8.59
C GLN A 48 0.91 16.33 7.70
N THR A 49 1.42 15.44 6.85
CA THR A 49 2.61 15.70 6.02
C THR A 49 2.27 16.26 4.64
N PHE A 50 1.15 15.81 4.05
CA PHE A 50 0.70 16.29 2.73
C PHE A 50 -0.43 17.32 2.81
N ASP A 51 -0.84 17.76 4.01
CA ASP A 51 -1.82 18.87 4.18
C ASP A 51 -1.15 20.22 4.05
N VAL A 52 -0.66 20.53 2.86
CA VAL A 52 0.09 21.75 2.56
C VAL A 52 -0.64 22.64 1.53
N GLY A 53 -0.24 23.90 1.45
CA GLY A 53 -0.76 24.85 0.48
C GLY A 53 -0.22 24.66 -0.94
N ASN A 54 -0.14 25.78 -1.67
CA ASN A 54 0.40 25.84 -3.03
C ASN A 54 1.85 26.34 -3.05
N ASP A 55 2.44 26.62 -1.90
CA ASP A 55 3.81 27.08 -1.82
C ASP A 55 4.79 25.98 -2.27
N SER A 56 5.68 26.33 -3.16
CA SER A 56 6.72 25.44 -3.65
C SER A 56 7.66 24.98 -2.54
N ALA A 57 7.95 25.83 -1.55
CA ALA A 57 8.79 25.46 -0.41
C ALA A 57 8.21 24.30 0.41
N GLU A 58 6.87 24.19 0.49
CA GLU A 58 6.20 23.07 1.14
C GLU A 58 6.08 21.84 0.21
N ARG A 59 5.87 22.04 -1.10
CA ARG A 59 5.57 20.99 -2.07
C ARG A 59 6.79 20.28 -2.64
N ASP A 60 7.90 20.99 -2.86
CA ASP A 60 9.09 20.39 -3.48
C ASP A 60 9.73 19.28 -2.64
N PRO A 61 9.79 19.34 -1.30
CA PRO A 61 10.16 18.19 -0.49
C PRO A 61 9.26 16.98 -0.70
N LEU A 62 7.93 17.17 -0.85
CA LEU A 62 6.97 16.09 -1.07
C LEU A 62 7.14 15.43 -2.45
N LYS A 63 7.50 16.21 -3.48
CA LYS A 63 7.90 15.66 -4.78
C LYS A 63 9.13 14.76 -4.64
N GLY A 64 10.09 15.17 -3.81
CA GLY A 64 11.26 14.35 -3.46
C GLY A 64 10.87 13.02 -2.81
N VAL A 65 9.93 13.05 -1.87
CA VAL A 65 9.39 11.84 -1.22
C VAL A 65 8.77 10.90 -2.24
N LEU A 66 7.90 11.39 -3.14
CA LEU A 66 7.23 10.57 -4.16
C LEU A 66 8.24 9.96 -5.15
N ARG A 67 9.24 10.72 -5.61
CA ARG A 67 10.30 10.20 -6.47
C ARG A 67 11.11 9.10 -5.77
N THR A 68 11.55 9.36 -4.54
CA THR A 68 12.32 8.40 -3.74
C THR A 68 11.53 7.12 -3.47
N LEU A 69 10.22 7.22 -3.18
CA LEU A 69 9.36 6.06 -3.02
C LEU A 69 9.45 5.14 -4.25
N ILE A 70 9.25 5.70 -5.44
CA ILE A 70 9.29 4.93 -6.70
C ILE A 70 10.71 4.41 -7.00
N GLU A 71 11.74 5.22 -6.82
CA GLU A 71 13.15 4.83 -7.04
C GLU A 71 13.58 3.67 -6.13
N LYS A 72 13.01 3.59 -4.94
CA LYS A 72 13.23 2.47 -3.99
C LYS A 72 12.21 1.33 -4.16
N ALA A 73 11.54 1.28 -5.32
CA ALA A 73 10.52 0.29 -5.68
C ALA A 73 9.30 0.26 -4.75
N GLY A 74 9.07 1.29 -3.94
CA GLY A 74 7.83 1.49 -3.22
C GLY A 74 6.73 2.02 -4.16
N SER A 75 5.48 1.82 -3.79
CA SER A 75 4.35 2.33 -4.59
C SER A 75 3.17 2.82 -3.75
N VAL A 76 3.04 2.38 -2.50
CA VAL A 76 1.84 2.59 -1.69
C VAL A 76 1.81 4.00 -1.13
N ILE A 77 0.70 4.71 -1.39
CA ILE A 77 0.33 5.98 -0.75
C ILE A 77 -0.96 5.75 0.02
N ASP A 78 -0.95 6.01 1.33
CA ASP A 78 -2.12 5.95 2.21
C ASP A 78 -2.61 7.35 2.56
N SER A 79 -3.83 7.67 2.13
CA SER A 79 -4.49 8.96 2.36
C SER A 79 -5.89 8.78 2.96
N SER A 80 -6.59 9.88 3.18
CA SER A 80 -7.97 9.90 3.66
C SER A 80 -8.61 11.27 3.41
N PRO A 81 -9.92 11.34 3.16
CA PRO A 81 -10.64 12.62 3.06
C PRO A 81 -10.59 13.45 4.36
N MET A 82 -10.30 12.84 5.52
CA MET A 82 -10.12 13.58 6.78
C MET A 82 -8.70 14.18 6.95
N TYR A 83 -7.79 13.98 5.99
CA TYR A 83 -6.41 14.47 6.09
C TYR A 83 -6.24 15.85 5.40
N GLY A 84 -7.23 16.71 5.51
CA GLY A 84 -7.20 18.06 4.94
C GLY A 84 -7.05 18.03 3.41
N ARG A 85 -5.99 18.65 2.90
CA ARG A 85 -5.70 18.74 1.46
C ARG A 85 -4.88 17.59 0.90
N SER A 86 -4.54 16.60 1.72
CA SER A 86 -3.59 15.54 1.35
C SER A 86 -3.96 14.80 0.06
N GLU A 87 -5.24 14.43 -0.14
CA GLU A 87 -5.67 13.77 -1.37
C GLU A 87 -5.45 14.64 -2.61
N LYS A 88 -5.78 15.93 -2.51
CA LYS A 88 -5.55 16.89 -3.58
C LYS A 88 -4.07 17.05 -3.89
N VAL A 89 -3.24 17.21 -2.87
CA VAL A 89 -1.79 17.38 -3.03
C VAL A 89 -1.15 16.13 -3.65
N VAL A 90 -1.52 14.94 -3.19
CA VAL A 90 -1.08 13.68 -3.80
C VAL A 90 -1.48 13.62 -5.28
N GLY A 91 -2.74 13.91 -5.60
CA GLY A 91 -3.22 13.88 -6.99
C GLY A 91 -2.51 14.88 -7.90
N GLU A 92 -2.25 16.10 -7.43
CA GLU A 92 -1.55 17.14 -8.17
C GLU A 92 -0.07 16.78 -8.39
N LEU A 93 0.66 16.42 -7.32
CA LEU A 93 2.08 16.11 -7.40
C LEU A 93 2.36 14.81 -8.18
N SER A 94 1.55 13.78 -7.99
CA SER A 94 1.71 12.53 -8.75
C SER A 94 1.46 12.73 -10.24
N THR A 95 0.54 13.64 -10.62
CA THR A 95 0.26 13.99 -12.02
C THR A 95 1.42 14.81 -12.60
N GLU A 96 1.89 15.84 -11.87
CA GLU A 96 3.03 16.68 -12.29
C GLU A 96 4.28 15.83 -12.54
N LEU A 97 4.50 14.82 -11.70
CA LEU A 97 5.65 13.92 -11.79
C LEU A 97 5.46 12.73 -12.74
N SER A 98 4.28 12.62 -13.38
CA SER A 98 3.92 11.46 -14.23
C SER A 98 4.05 10.11 -13.51
N LEU A 99 3.68 10.06 -12.22
CA LEU A 99 3.76 8.87 -11.37
C LEU A 99 2.43 8.14 -11.20
N ASN A 100 1.35 8.64 -11.81
CA ASN A 100 0.00 8.10 -11.60
C ASN A 100 -0.11 6.58 -11.82
N SER A 101 0.50 6.04 -12.86
CA SER A 101 0.47 4.60 -13.17
C SER A 101 1.39 3.74 -12.28
N LYS A 102 2.28 4.37 -11.52
CA LYS A 102 3.27 3.68 -10.68
C LYS A 102 2.86 3.59 -9.21
N LEU A 103 1.85 4.36 -8.79
CA LEU A 103 1.41 4.45 -7.41
C LEU A 103 0.20 3.55 -7.16
N PHE A 104 0.24 2.80 -6.07
CA PHE A 104 -0.88 2.12 -5.47
C PHE A 104 -1.55 3.07 -4.47
N ILE A 105 -2.73 3.55 -4.78
CA ILE A 105 -3.44 4.53 -3.97
C ILE A 105 -4.42 3.85 -3.03
N ALA A 106 -4.19 4.01 -1.73
CA ALA A 106 -5.11 3.67 -0.66
C ALA A 106 -5.74 4.94 -0.10
N THR A 107 -7.08 4.98 -0.05
CA THR A 107 -7.81 6.03 0.64
C THR A 107 -9.01 5.45 1.39
N LYS A 108 -9.87 6.32 1.95
CA LYS A 108 -10.85 5.87 2.92
C LYS A 108 -12.20 6.57 2.70
N VAL A 109 -13.27 5.99 3.27
CA VAL A 109 -14.54 6.68 3.51
C VAL A 109 -14.68 6.95 5.00
N TRP A 110 -15.03 8.19 5.34
CA TRP A 110 -15.19 8.64 6.73
C TRP A 110 -16.35 9.62 6.85
N THR A 111 -17.54 9.12 6.83
CA THR A 111 -18.79 9.88 6.99
C THR A 111 -19.93 8.92 7.32
N THR A 112 -21.10 9.43 7.66
CA THR A 112 -22.31 8.66 7.91
C THR A 112 -23.25 8.69 6.72
N GLY A 113 -24.03 7.61 6.53
CA GLY A 113 -25.04 7.48 5.48
C GLY A 113 -24.47 7.13 4.09
N GLN A 114 -25.26 6.37 3.33
CA GLN A 114 -24.85 5.82 2.04
C GLN A 114 -24.56 6.92 1.00
N GLN A 115 -25.47 7.87 0.84
CA GLN A 115 -25.34 8.91 -0.20
C GLN A 115 -24.14 9.81 0.07
N GLU A 116 -23.93 10.18 1.33
CA GLU A 116 -22.79 10.98 1.74
C GLU A 116 -21.47 10.22 1.53
N GLY A 117 -21.42 8.92 1.88
CA GLY A 117 -20.28 8.07 1.62
C GLY A 117 -19.94 8.00 0.13
N ILE A 118 -20.93 7.80 -0.73
CA ILE A 118 -20.76 7.80 -2.18
C ILE A 118 -20.22 9.16 -2.67
N ARG A 119 -20.76 10.26 -2.16
CA ARG A 119 -20.30 11.61 -2.52
C ARG A 119 -18.85 11.84 -2.09
N GLN A 120 -18.51 11.51 -0.85
CA GLN A 120 -17.15 11.65 -0.32
C GLN A 120 -16.14 10.81 -1.11
N MET A 121 -16.45 9.56 -1.36
CA MET A 121 -15.56 8.67 -2.13
C MET A 121 -15.40 9.18 -3.59
N ASN A 122 -16.46 9.64 -4.26
CA ASN A 122 -16.34 10.23 -5.59
C ASN A 122 -15.48 11.49 -5.59
N ASN A 123 -15.55 12.31 -4.53
CA ASN A 123 -14.66 13.46 -4.38
C ASN A 123 -13.19 13.02 -4.25
N SER A 124 -12.90 11.94 -3.51
CA SER A 124 -11.54 11.38 -3.41
C SER A 124 -10.98 10.98 -4.79
N PHE A 125 -11.79 10.37 -5.67
CA PHE A 125 -11.37 10.08 -7.05
C PHE A 125 -10.95 11.35 -7.80
N SER A 126 -11.73 12.42 -7.67
CA SER A 126 -11.46 13.71 -8.32
C SER A 126 -10.20 14.37 -7.78
N LEU A 127 -10.03 14.41 -6.44
CA LEU A 127 -8.88 15.01 -5.79
C LEU A 127 -7.58 14.25 -6.09
N LEU A 128 -7.62 12.93 -6.06
CA LEU A 128 -6.49 12.04 -6.35
C LEU A 128 -6.21 11.94 -7.86
N LYS A 129 -7.07 12.52 -8.71
CA LYS A 129 -6.98 12.45 -10.18
C LYS A 129 -6.90 11.02 -10.69
N ARG A 130 -7.82 10.16 -10.23
CA ARG A 130 -7.88 8.73 -10.56
C ARG A 130 -9.25 8.35 -11.11
N GLU A 131 -9.25 7.52 -12.13
CA GLU A 131 -10.47 6.84 -12.63
C GLU A 131 -10.77 5.58 -11.81
N LYS A 132 -9.73 4.98 -11.21
CA LYS A 132 -9.79 3.79 -10.37
C LYS A 132 -8.92 3.95 -9.14
N ILE A 133 -9.43 3.59 -7.97
CA ILE A 133 -8.69 3.55 -6.72
C ILE A 133 -8.25 2.12 -6.44
N ASP A 134 -7.00 1.94 -5.99
CA ASP A 134 -6.48 0.61 -5.71
C ASP A 134 -7.08 0.04 -4.43
N LEU A 135 -7.10 0.77 -3.33
CA LEU A 135 -7.68 0.33 -2.07
C LEU A 135 -8.59 1.41 -1.48
N MET A 136 -9.87 1.07 -1.28
CA MET A 136 -10.81 1.91 -0.54
C MET A 136 -11.14 1.25 0.79
N GLN A 137 -10.94 1.98 1.90
CA GLN A 137 -11.12 1.46 3.24
C GLN A 137 -12.22 2.22 4.00
N ILE A 138 -12.86 1.54 4.95
CA ILE A 138 -13.78 2.18 5.89
C ILE A 138 -12.98 2.68 7.10
N HIS A 139 -12.93 3.99 7.29
CA HIS A 139 -12.11 4.66 8.30
C HIS A 139 -12.79 4.58 9.68
N ASN A 140 -12.06 4.04 10.66
CA ASN A 140 -12.50 3.93 12.04
C ASN A 140 -13.88 3.24 12.19
N LEU A 141 -14.19 2.30 11.30
CA LEU A 141 -15.44 1.53 11.26
C LEU A 141 -16.72 2.38 11.18
N MET A 142 -16.61 3.66 10.77
CA MET A 142 -17.76 4.56 10.67
C MET A 142 -18.77 4.03 9.64
N ASP A 143 -20.02 3.80 10.08
CA ASP A 143 -21.11 3.22 9.27
C ASP A 143 -20.69 2.02 8.40
N TRP A 144 -19.84 1.16 8.94
CA TRP A 144 -19.16 0.11 8.17
C TRP A 144 -20.14 -0.83 7.44
N GLN A 145 -21.31 -1.15 8.05
CA GLN A 145 -22.31 -2.01 7.40
C GLN A 145 -22.88 -1.39 6.12
N ILE A 146 -23.05 -0.07 6.13
CA ILE A 146 -23.58 0.70 5.00
C ILE A 146 -22.50 0.80 3.92
N HIS A 147 -21.32 1.25 4.30
CA HIS A 147 -20.23 1.49 3.34
C HIS A 147 -19.70 0.19 2.73
N LEU A 148 -19.67 -0.91 3.49
CA LEU A 148 -19.18 -2.18 2.97
C LEU A 148 -20.04 -2.70 1.82
N LYS A 149 -21.36 -2.49 1.84
CA LYS A 149 -22.26 -2.85 0.73
C LYS A 149 -21.90 -2.06 -0.54
N THR A 150 -21.69 -0.76 -0.41
CA THR A 150 -21.27 0.11 -1.52
C THR A 150 -19.90 -0.30 -2.05
N LEU A 151 -18.92 -0.56 -1.17
CA LEU A 151 -17.58 -0.93 -1.57
C LEU A 151 -17.53 -2.28 -2.32
N ARG A 152 -18.33 -3.25 -1.92
CA ARG A 152 -18.46 -4.53 -2.64
C ARG A 152 -18.96 -4.31 -4.06
N SER A 153 -20.03 -3.54 -4.24
CA SER A 153 -20.54 -3.20 -5.57
C SER A 153 -19.50 -2.45 -6.40
N TRP A 154 -18.74 -1.56 -5.79
CA TRP A 154 -17.67 -0.84 -6.50
C TRP A 154 -16.47 -1.73 -6.85
N LYS A 155 -16.18 -2.74 -6.04
CA LYS A 155 -15.16 -3.75 -6.36
C LYS A 155 -15.65 -4.63 -7.52
N GLU A 156 -16.88 -5.12 -7.49
CA GLU A 156 -17.49 -5.91 -8.57
C GLU A 156 -17.52 -5.16 -9.91
N SER A 157 -17.85 -3.86 -9.89
CA SER A 157 -17.82 -3.01 -11.09
C SER A 157 -16.41 -2.58 -11.51
N GLY A 158 -15.37 -2.94 -10.75
CA GLY A 158 -13.99 -2.56 -11.03
C GLY A 158 -13.63 -1.11 -10.76
N LYS A 159 -14.50 -0.33 -10.10
CA LYS A 159 -14.25 1.04 -9.70
C LYS A 159 -13.18 1.14 -8.61
N VAL A 160 -13.16 0.18 -7.68
CA VAL A 160 -12.04 -0.04 -6.75
C VAL A 160 -11.49 -1.45 -6.93
N ARG A 161 -10.19 -1.65 -6.66
CA ARG A 161 -9.55 -2.94 -6.83
C ARG A 161 -9.65 -3.79 -5.56
N TYR A 162 -9.43 -3.16 -4.42
CA TYR A 162 -9.42 -3.78 -3.10
C TYR A 162 -10.26 -2.99 -2.11
N ILE A 163 -10.83 -3.70 -1.14
CA ILE A 163 -11.61 -3.11 -0.07
C ILE A 163 -11.05 -3.52 1.30
N GLY A 164 -11.16 -2.63 2.28
CA GLY A 164 -10.65 -2.88 3.62
C GLY A 164 -11.34 -2.09 4.70
N ILE A 165 -10.90 -2.32 5.91
CA ILE A 165 -11.28 -1.56 7.10
C ILE A 165 -10.05 -1.09 7.85
N THR A 166 -10.19 0.01 8.60
CA THR A 166 -9.10 0.51 9.43
C THR A 166 -9.61 1.00 10.77
N HIS A 167 -8.80 0.78 11.81
CA HIS A 167 -8.96 1.38 13.12
C HIS A 167 -7.63 1.43 13.87
N TYR A 168 -7.48 2.41 14.78
CA TYR A 168 -6.23 2.60 15.54
C TYR A 168 -6.34 2.21 17.03
N GLN A 169 -7.56 1.94 17.54
CA GLN A 169 -7.79 1.66 18.95
C GLN A 169 -7.94 0.16 19.23
N GLU A 170 -7.19 -0.35 20.20
CA GLU A 170 -7.28 -1.75 20.65
C GLU A 170 -8.65 -2.16 21.20
N SER A 171 -9.39 -1.20 21.78
CA SER A 171 -10.76 -1.43 22.29
C SER A 171 -11.74 -1.89 21.22
N THR A 172 -11.45 -1.70 19.93
CA THR A 172 -12.30 -2.10 18.81
C THR A 172 -11.97 -3.49 18.24
N TYR A 173 -10.94 -4.16 18.76
CA TYR A 173 -10.48 -5.43 18.18
C TYR A 173 -11.54 -6.52 18.18
N SER A 174 -12.39 -6.59 19.21
CA SER A 174 -13.53 -7.54 19.24
C SER A 174 -14.52 -7.30 18.10
N THR A 175 -14.80 -6.05 17.77
CA THR A 175 -15.65 -5.68 16.63
C THR A 175 -14.96 -6.01 15.31
N ILE A 176 -13.67 -5.71 15.17
CA ILE A 176 -12.88 -6.04 13.98
C ILE A 176 -12.87 -7.55 13.74
N GLU A 177 -12.70 -8.37 14.80
CA GLU A 177 -12.78 -9.82 14.69
C GLU A 177 -14.12 -10.31 14.13
N GLN A 178 -15.23 -9.75 14.65
CA GLN A 178 -16.57 -10.10 14.16
C GLN A 178 -16.73 -9.73 12.67
N ILE A 179 -16.21 -8.57 12.29
CA ILE A 179 -16.25 -8.14 10.88
C ILE A 179 -15.44 -9.12 10.02
N LEU A 180 -14.20 -9.42 10.39
CA LEU A 180 -13.33 -10.34 9.65
C LEU A 180 -13.91 -11.76 9.54
N LYS A 181 -14.55 -12.26 10.61
CA LYS A 181 -15.18 -13.59 10.59
C LYS A 181 -16.30 -13.69 9.57
N ASN A 182 -17.07 -12.62 9.40
CA ASN A 182 -18.34 -12.66 8.66
C ASN A 182 -18.26 -11.94 7.30
N ASN A 183 -17.14 -11.29 6.98
CA ASN A 183 -17.02 -10.49 5.77
C ASN A 183 -15.69 -10.73 5.07
N PRO A 184 -15.67 -11.08 3.77
CA PRO A 184 -14.45 -11.11 2.99
C PRO A 184 -13.95 -9.67 2.80
N LEU A 185 -12.69 -9.43 3.15
CA LEU A 185 -11.96 -8.19 3.00
C LEU A 185 -10.56 -8.49 2.45
N ASP A 186 -10.02 -7.56 1.66
CA ASP A 186 -8.67 -7.69 1.11
C ASP A 186 -7.63 -7.14 2.06
N PHE A 187 -7.98 -6.09 2.83
CA PHE A 187 -7.05 -5.38 3.71
C PHE A 187 -7.65 -5.11 5.08
N LEU A 188 -6.80 -5.25 6.09
CA LEU A 188 -7.00 -4.77 7.46
C LEU A 188 -5.86 -3.83 7.81
N GLN A 189 -6.15 -2.58 8.13
CA GLN A 189 -5.18 -1.61 8.62
C GLN A 189 -5.43 -1.31 10.09
N ILE A 190 -4.49 -1.63 10.95
CA ILE A 190 -4.56 -1.43 12.40
C ILE A 190 -3.22 -0.97 12.96
N ASN A 191 -3.23 -0.41 14.17
CA ASN A 191 -2.02 -0.08 14.88
C ASN A 191 -1.24 -1.34 15.28
N TYR A 192 0.06 -1.32 14.98
CA TYR A 192 1.00 -2.32 15.45
C TYR A 192 2.40 -1.69 15.59
N SER A 193 3.00 -1.82 16.76
CA SER A 193 4.30 -1.24 17.04
C SER A 193 5.02 -2.04 18.13
N LEU A 194 6.23 -1.65 18.48
CA LEU A 194 6.97 -2.27 19.61
C LEU A 194 6.19 -2.17 20.93
N LEU A 195 5.38 -1.12 21.13
CA LEU A 195 4.62 -0.86 22.34
C LEU A 195 3.16 -1.35 22.26
N SER A 196 2.60 -1.50 21.06
CA SER A 196 1.22 -1.95 20.83
C SER A 196 1.23 -3.23 19.98
N ARG A 197 1.20 -4.40 20.66
CA ARG A 197 1.39 -5.72 20.03
C ARG A 197 0.16 -6.62 20.07
N LYS A 198 -0.93 -6.22 20.70
CA LYS A 198 -2.12 -7.06 20.92
C LYS A 198 -2.78 -7.57 19.63
N ALA A 199 -2.60 -6.86 18.52
CA ALA A 199 -3.08 -7.33 17.21
C ALA A 199 -2.49 -8.70 16.82
N ALA A 200 -1.25 -8.99 17.23
CA ALA A 200 -0.60 -10.28 16.96
C ALA A 200 -1.23 -11.46 17.70
N GLU A 201 -1.96 -11.21 18.79
CA GLU A 201 -2.54 -12.28 19.61
C GLU A 201 -3.78 -12.91 18.94
N ARG A 202 -4.60 -12.09 18.25
CA ARG A 202 -5.88 -12.53 17.71
C ARG A 202 -6.16 -12.09 16.28
N LEU A 203 -5.87 -10.84 15.91
CA LEU A 203 -6.24 -10.29 14.60
C LEU A 203 -5.37 -10.82 13.47
N PHE A 204 -4.06 -10.90 13.67
CA PHE A 204 -3.17 -11.45 12.65
C PHE A 204 -3.40 -12.94 12.39
N PRO A 205 -3.52 -13.82 13.41
CA PRO A 205 -3.87 -15.23 13.19
C PRO A 205 -5.20 -15.39 12.46
N LEU A 206 -6.23 -14.59 12.80
CA LEU A 206 -7.52 -14.63 12.13
C LEU A 206 -7.43 -14.18 10.66
N ALA A 207 -6.67 -13.12 10.38
CA ALA A 207 -6.44 -12.65 9.02
C ALA A 207 -5.70 -13.71 8.17
N GLU A 208 -4.70 -14.40 8.75
CA GLU A 208 -3.98 -15.49 8.09
C GLU A 208 -4.89 -16.70 7.82
N GLU A 209 -5.75 -17.09 8.76
CA GLU A 209 -6.74 -18.17 8.58
C GLU A 209 -7.71 -17.85 7.43
N LYS A 210 -8.15 -16.60 7.32
CA LYS A 210 -9.07 -16.18 6.23
C LYS A 210 -8.37 -16.18 4.88
N LYS A 211 -7.09 -15.84 4.82
CA LYS A 211 -6.26 -15.95 3.63
C LYS A 211 -6.21 -17.38 3.10
N SER A 212 -5.92 -18.35 3.96
CA SER A 212 -5.83 -19.77 3.57
C SER A 212 -7.16 -20.35 3.08
N ARG A 213 -8.30 -19.81 3.53
CA ARG A 213 -9.64 -20.23 3.05
C ARG A 213 -10.00 -19.65 1.69
N SER A 214 -9.53 -18.43 1.35
CA SER A 214 -9.74 -17.86 0.02
C SER A 214 -8.95 -18.59 -1.06
N ASP A 215 -7.78 -19.13 -0.73
CA ASP A 215 -6.94 -19.90 -1.64
C ASP A 215 -7.52 -21.30 -1.96
N ASN A 216 -8.45 -21.79 -1.14
CA ASN A 216 -9.07 -23.13 -1.26
C ASN A 216 -10.50 -23.12 -1.83
N GLN A 217 -11.05 -21.98 -2.25
CA GLN A 217 -12.32 -21.96 -2.97
C GLN A 217 -12.11 -22.29 -4.45
N PRO A 218 -12.70 -23.38 -4.99
CA PRO A 218 -12.64 -23.64 -6.42
C PRO A 218 -13.34 -22.49 -7.15
N THR A 219 -12.63 -21.92 -8.11
CA THR A 219 -13.24 -21.03 -9.12
C THR A 219 -14.28 -21.85 -9.88
N VAL A 220 -15.55 -21.52 -9.68
CA VAL A 220 -16.67 -22.04 -10.49
C VAL A 220 -16.81 -21.14 -11.71
#